data_19ec9e2c18e646c42c3ef870dc8724b3
#
_entry.id   19ec9e2c18e646c42c3ef870dc8724b3
#
_cell.length_a   1.000
_cell.length_b   1.000
_cell.length_c   1.000
_cell.angle_alpha   90.00
_cell.angle_beta   90.00
_cell.angle_gamma   90.00
#
_symmetry.space_group_name_H-M   'P 1'
#
loop_
_entity.id
_entity.type
_entity.pdbx_description
1 polymer ?
#
loop_
_entity_poly.entity_id
_entity_poly.type
_entity_poly.pdbx_seq_one_letter_code
_entity_poly.pdbx_strand_id
1 'polypeptide(L)'
;MNTPFDHRQIRRAFSRSAASYDAAAALQREAGARLRESLDYLGERKPDVVLDVGSGPAHAAADMRKRWPKAQVVALDLALPMLREAKKQSGWWKPFARVCADARALPIADNSVDVLYSNLCLQWVEDLPAVFAGFRRVLKPGGLLLCSTFGPETLIELRDAFAQADEAPHVSRFPPIAQFGDALMSAGFRDPV
;
A
#
# COMPACT_ATOMS: atom_id res chain seq x y z
N MET A 1 -25.15 10.18 -3.97
CA MET A 1 -24.57 9.23 -2.99
C MET A 1 -23.36 8.60 -3.65
N ASN A 2 -22.17 8.79 -3.10
CA ASN A 2 -20.97 8.13 -3.61
C ASN A 2 -21.15 6.63 -3.38
N THR A 3 -21.27 5.84 -4.44
CA THR A 3 -21.34 4.38 -4.30
C THR A 3 -19.95 3.93 -3.84
N PRO A 4 -19.83 3.31 -2.67
CA PRO A 4 -18.54 2.86 -2.19
C PRO A 4 -17.91 1.88 -3.18
N PHE A 5 -16.58 1.89 -3.31
CA PHE A 5 -15.91 0.88 -4.12
C PHE A 5 -16.19 -0.51 -3.54
N ASP A 6 -16.92 -1.33 -4.28
CA ASP A 6 -17.06 -2.73 -3.91
C ASP A 6 -15.67 -3.42 -3.98
N HIS A 7 -15.17 -3.84 -2.82
CA HIS A 7 -13.89 -4.56 -2.71
C HIS A 7 -13.79 -5.78 -3.62
N ARG A 8 -14.92 -6.40 -3.96
CA ARG A 8 -14.97 -7.49 -4.95
C ARG A 8 -14.65 -6.98 -6.35
N GLN A 9 -15.12 -5.76 -6.68
CA GLN A 9 -14.82 -5.12 -7.97
C GLN A 9 -13.34 -4.72 -8.03
N ILE A 10 -12.80 -4.12 -6.97
CA ILE A 10 -11.38 -3.78 -6.86
C ILE A 10 -10.52 -5.03 -7.06
N ARG A 11 -10.79 -6.09 -6.28
CA ARG A 11 -10.08 -7.36 -6.41
C ARG A 11 -10.16 -7.94 -7.82
N ARG A 12 -11.34 -7.90 -8.45
CA ARG A 12 -11.53 -8.39 -9.83
C ARG A 12 -10.76 -7.55 -10.85
N ALA A 13 -10.74 -6.23 -10.69
CA ALA A 13 -10.01 -5.33 -11.57
C ALA A 13 -8.50 -5.59 -11.51
N PHE A 14 -7.91 -5.63 -10.33
CA PHE A 14 -6.49 -5.95 -10.15
C PHE A 14 -6.15 -7.38 -10.57
N SER A 15 -7.07 -8.33 -10.36
CA SER A 15 -6.86 -9.72 -10.82
C SER A 15 -6.78 -9.82 -12.34
N ARG A 16 -7.59 -9.04 -13.07
CA ARG A 16 -7.58 -9.03 -14.54
C ARG A 16 -6.37 -8.31 -15.11
N SER A 17 -5.93 -7.23 -14.45
CA SER A 17 -4.80 -6.42 -14.94
C SER A 17 -3.42 -6.98 -14.53
N ALA A 18 -3.34 -8.01 -13.70
CA ALA A 18 -2.09 -8.46 -13.09
C ALA A 18 -0.97 -8.74 -14.12
N ALA A 19 -1.28 -9.37 -15.25
CA ALA A 19 -0.28 -9.70 -16.28
C ALA A 19 0.26 -8.48 -17.03
N SER A 20 -0.54 -7.41 -17.17
CA SER A 20 -0.18 -6.18 -17.89
C SER A 20 0.16 -5.02 -16.95
N TYR A 21 0.05 -5.21 -15.63
CA TYR A 21 0.17 -4.15 -14.64
C TYR A 21 1.50 -3.40 -14.73
N ASP A 22 2.60 -4.12 -14.84
CA ASP A 22 3.94 -3.54 -14.89
C ASP A 22 4.15 -2.60 -16.07
N ALA A 23 3.53 -2.87 -17.21
CA ALA A 23 3.63 -2.01 -18.38
C ALA A 23 2.95 -0.64 -18.16
N ALA A 24 1.88 -0.60 -17.34
CA ALA A 24 1.10 0.61 -17.07
C ALA A 24 1.49 1.31 -15.75
N ALA A 25 2.29 0.68 -14.89
CA ALA A 25 2.54 1.11 -13.52
C ALA A 25 3.72 2.10 -13.37
N ALA A 26 3.97 2.98 -14.35
CA ALA A 26 5.08 3.94 -14.29
C ALA A 26 4.97 4.88 -13.09
N LEU A 27 3.77 5.43 -12.84
CA LEU A 27 3.50 6.30 -11.68
C LEU A 27 3.74 5.57 -10.35
N GLN A 28 3.24 4.33 -10.24
CA GLN A 28 3.39 3.53 -9.03
C GLN A 28 4.86 3.20 -8.74
N ARG A 29 5.66 2.97 -9.79
CA ARG A 29 7.10 2.73 -9.65
C ARG A 29 7.83 3.98 -9.17
N GLU A 30 7.54 5.13 -9.77
CA GLU A 30 8.14 6.42 -9.39
C GLU A 30 7.77 6.82 -7.96
N ALA A 31 6.48 6.80 -7.62
CA ALA A 31 6.02 7.07 -6.26
C ALA A 31 6.65 6.10 -5.25
N GLY A 32 6.71 4.82 -5.59
CA GLY A 32 7.34 3.80 -4.75
C GLY A 32 8.85 3.98 -4.60
N ALA A 33 9.55 4.46 -5.64
CA ALA A 33 10.97 4.77 -5.54
C ALA A 33 11.22 5.90 -4.52
N ARG A 34 10.49 7.01 -4.66
CA ARG A 34 10.56 8.15 -3.74
C ARG A 34 10.18 7.76 -2.30
N LEU A 35 9.11 7.00 -2.13
CA LEU A 35 8.70 6.54 -0.80
C LEU A 35 9.78 5.67 -0.14
N ARG A 36 10.52 4.86 -0.91
CA ARG A 36 11.62 4.05 -0.36
C ARG A 36 12.84 4.86 0.09
N GLU A 37 13.02 6.07 -0.40
CA GLU A 37 14.06 6.99 0.12
C GLU A 37 13.81 7.29 1.61
N SER A 38 12.56 7.37 2.03
CA SER A 38 12.19 7.57 3.43
C SER A 38 12.54 6.39 4.34
N LEU A 39 12.95 5.24 3.80
CA LEU A 39 13.51 4.15 4.61
C LEU A 39 14.82 4.56 5.33
N ASP A 40 15.44 5.67 4.92
CA ASP A 40 16.62 6.22 5.56
C ASP A 40 16.33 6.82 6.95
N TYR A 41 15.04 7.09 7.28
CA TYR A 41 14.63 7.40 8.67
C TYR A 41 14.92 6.28 9.67
N LEU A 42 15.14 5.06 9.21
CA LEU A 42 15.61 3.97 10.07
C LEU A 42 17.04 4.17 10.56
N GLY A 43 17.85 4.98 9.86
CA GLY A 43 19.27 5.14 10.15
C GLY A 43 20.00 3.78 10.09
N GLU A 44 20.72 3.44 11.15
CA GLU A 44 21.45 2.17 11.25
C GLU A 44 20.57 0.96 11.68
N ARG A 45 19.32 1.20 12.06
CA ARG A 45 18.41 0.14 12.49
C ARG A 45 18.12 -0.81 11.33
N LYS A 46 18.25 -2.09 11.58
CA LYS A 46 17.95 -3.14 10.61
C LYS A 46 16.67 -3.83 11.03
N PRO A 47 15.61 -3.80 10.21
CA PRO A 47 14.37 -4.49 10.53
C PRO A 47 14.56 -6.00 10.47
N ASP A 48 13.88 -6.72 11.36
CA ASP A 48 13.75 -8.18 11.29
C ASP A 48 12.57 -8.58 10.39
N VAL A 49 11.47 -7.82 10.46
CA VAL A 49 10.23 -8.09 9.69
C VAL A 49 9.79 -6.84 8.95
N VAL A 50 9.58 -6.98 7.65
CA VAL A 50 9.07 -5.94 6.76
C VAL A 50 7.79 -6.42 6.09
N LEU A 51 6.71 -5.63 6.16
CA LEU A 51 5.43 -5.91 5.54
C LEU A 51 5.15 -4.89 4.43
N ASP A 52 4.95 -5.37 3.21
CA ASP A 52 4.54 -4.58 2.04
C ASP A 52 3.05 -4.83 1.78
N VAL A 53 2.18 -3.84 2.08
CA VAL A 53 0.72 -3.94 1.99
C VAL A 53 0.22 -3.31 0.69
N GLY A 54 -0.56 -4.07 -0.07
CA GLY A 54 -0.95 -3.70 -1.43
C GLY A 54 0.25 -3.83 -2.38
N SER A 55 1.04 -4.87 -2.19
CA SER A 55 2.34 -5.05 -2.84
C SER A 55 2.28 -5.19 -4.37
N GLY A 56 1.12 -5.49 -4.94
CA GLY A 56 1.00 -5.78 -6.36
C GLY A 56 1.99 -6.85 -6.82
N PRO A 57 2.78 -6.60 -7.89
CA PRO A 57 3.86 -7.48 -8.34
C PRO A 57 5.08 -7.53 -7.42
N ALA A 58 5.05 -6.83 -6.26
CA ALA A 58 6.03 -6.87 -5.18
C ALA A 58 7.45 -6.38 -5.53
N HIS A 59 7.57 -5.36 -6.37
CA HIS A 59 8.86 -4.73 -6.66
C HIS A 59 9.49 -4.12 -5.39
N ALA A 60 8.68 -3.43 -4.56
CA ALA A 60 9.17 -2.85 -3.31
C ALA A 60 9.63 -3.94 -2.32
N ALA A 61 8.88 -5.03 -2.17
CA ALA A 61 9.29 -6.16 -1.35
C ALA A 61 10.63 -6.77 -1.83
N ALA A 62 10.82 -6.90 -3.14
CA ALA A 62 12.07 -7.39 -3.70
C ALA A 62 13.26 -6.46 -3.40
N ASP A 63 13.07 -5.14 -3.50
CA ASP A 63 14.11 -4.16 -3.20
C ASP A 63 14.42 -4.10 -1.70
N MET A 64 13.39 -4.14 -0.83
CA MET A 64 13.58 -4.22 0.62
C MET A 64 14.28 -5.52 1.02
N ARG A 65 14.02 -6.62 0.32
CA ARG A 65 14.73 -7.89 0.52
C ARG A 65 16.22 -7.80 0.15
N LYS A 66 16.56 -7.05 -0.89
CA LYS A 66 17.97 -6.78 -1.25
C LYS A 66 18.64 -5.89 -0.23
N ARG A 67 17.94 -4.82 0.22
CA ARG A 67 18.45 -3.87 1.22
C ARG A 67 18.73 -4.57 2.57
N TRP A 68 17.84 -5.48 3.00
CA TRP A 68 17.95 -6.20 4.27
C TRP A 68 17.93 -7.73 4.08
N PRO A 69 19.09 -8.32 3.71
CA PRO A 69 19.15 -9.76 3.39
C PRO A 69 18.82 -10.71 4.54
N LYS A 70 18.78 -10.24 5.78
CA LYS A 70 18.41 -11.02 6.97
C LYS A 70 16.95 -10.84 7.37
N ALA A 71 16.29 -9.78 6.89
CA ALA A 71 14.91 -9.51 7.24
C ALA A 71 13.95 -10.54 6.63
N GLN A 72 12.89 -10.86 7.32
CA GLN A 72 11.72 -11.52 6.76
C GLN A 72 10.87 -10.47 6.05
N VAL A 73 10.81 -10.52 4.72
CA VAL A 73 9.95 -9.63 3.94
C VAL A 73 8.68 -10.37 3.55
N VAL A 74 7.54 -9.73 3.76
CA VAL A 74 6.21 -10.26 3.46
C VAL A 74 5.53 -9.32 2.48
N ALA A 75 5.16 -9.81 1.29
CA ALA A 75 4.33 -9.12 0.33
C ALA A 75 2.87 -9.53 0.53
N LEU A 76 1.99 -8.57 0.79
CA LEU A 76 0.57 -8.81 1.03
C LEU A 76 -0.25 -8.07 -0.02
N ASP A 77 -1.17 -8.78 -0.68
CA ASP A 77 -2.07 -8.19 -1.66
C ASP A 77 -3.45 -8.88 -1.63
N LEU A 78 -4.49 -8.13 -1.97
CA LEU A 78 -5.86 -8.63 -2.05
C LEU A 78 -6.07 -9.54 -3.27
N ALA A 79 -5.33 -9.31 -4.36
CA ALA A 79 -5.46 -10.00 -5.62
C ALA A 79 -4.41 -11.12 -5.77
N LEU A 80 -4.83 -12.37 -5.62
CA LEU A 80 -3.93 -13.52 -5.76
C LEU A 80 -3.14 -13.55 -7.09
N PRO A 81 -3.68 -13.14 -8.26
CA PRO A 81 -2.90 -13.03 -9.49
C PRO A 81 -1.72 -12.07 -9.39
N MET A 82 -1.84 -10.94 -8.66
CA MET A 82 -0.70 -10.03 -8.39
C MET A 82 0.43 -10.76 -7.65
N LEU A 83 0.11 -11.54 -6.63
CA LEU A 83 1.09 -12.33 -5.88
C LEU A 83 1.71 -13.48 -6.71
N ARG A 84 1.02 -13.94 -7.74
CA ARG A 84 1.59 -14.88 -8.71
C ARG A 84 2.64 -14.18 -9.59
N GLU A 85 2.36 -12.97 -10.06
CA GLU A 85 3.34 -12.12 -10.76
C GLU A 85 4.51 -11.76 -9.84
N ALA A 86 4.25 -11.46 -8.57
CA ALA A 86 5.28 -11.21 -7.55
C ALA A 86 6.29 -12.34 -7.40
N LYS A 87 5.93 -13.58 -7.76
CA LYS A 87 6.88 -14.71 -7.79
C LYS A 87 8.06 -14.45 -8.73
N LYS A 88 7.86 -13.69 -9.81
CA LYS A 88 8.91 -13.34 -10.77
C LYS A 88 9.98 -12.43 -10.16
N GLN A 89 9.61 -11.62 -9.15
CA GLN A 89 10.51 -10.75 -8.40
C GLN A 89 11.20 -11.48 -7.24
N SER A 90 10.64 -12.61 -6.82
CA SER A 90 11.15 -13.40 -5.70
C SER A 90 12.35 -14.22 -6.15
N GLY A 91 13.53 -13.93 -5.59
CA GLY A 91 14.75 -14.68 -5.89
C GLY A 91 14.62 -16.16 -5.52
N TRP A 92 15.25 -17.03 -6.29
CA TRP A 92 15.21 -18.48 -6.07
C TRP A 92 15.83 -18.90 -4.74
N TRP A 93 16.88 -18.23 -4.31
CA TRP A 93 17.69 -18.62 -3.15
C TRP A 93 17.14 -18.17 -1.79
N LYS A 94 16.43 -17.06 -1.75
CA LYS A 94 15.79 -16.51 -0.54
C LYS A 94 14.51 -15.76 -0.92
N PRO A 95 13.41 -16.45 -1.19
CA PRO A 95 12.18 -15.81 -1.57
C PRO A 95 11.59 -15.00 -0.40
N PHE A 96 10.91 -13.90 -0.69
CA PHE A 96 10.04 -13.25 0.28
C PHE A 96 8.70 -13.99 0.40
N ALA A 97 8.07 -13.91 1.57
CA ALA A 97 6.75 -14.50 1.79
C ALA A 97 5.67 -13.72 1.03
N ARG A 98 4.60 -14.41 0.61
CA ARG A 98 3.45 -13.80 -0.09
C ARG A 98 2.17 -14.23 0.59
N VAL A 99 1.34 -13.25 0.97
CA VAL A 99 0.10 -13.45 1.72
C VAL A 99 -1.05 -12.80 0.95
N CYS A 100 -2.05 -13.60 0.56
CA CYS A 100 -3.27 -13.08 -0.06
C CYS A 100 -4.25 -12.70 1.05
N ALA A 101 -4.38 -11.40 1.31
CA ALA A 101 -5.24 -10.89 2.38
C ALA A 101 -5.69 -9.45 2.10
N ASP A 102 -6.67 -9.00 2.87
CA ASP A 102 -7.19 -7.65 2.84
C ASP A 102 -6.43 -6.77 3.85
N ALA A 103 -6.04 -5.57 3.43
CA ALA A 103 -5.40 -4.58 4.30
C ALA A 103 -6.25 -4.20 5.52
N ARG A 104 -7.57 -4.33 5.42
CA ARG A 104 -8.54 -4.07 6.49
C ARG A 104 -8.55 -5.14 7.58
N ALA A 105 -8.01 -6.33 7.30
CA ALA A 105 -7.98 -7.47 8.22
C ALA A 105 -6.66 -8.22 8.07
N LEU A 106 -5.58 -7.60 8.54
CA LEU A 106 -4.23 -8.15 8.42
C LEU A 106 -4.08 -9.45 9.23
N PRO A 107 -3.79 -10.60 8.59
CA PRO A 107 -3.54 -11.87 9.27
C PRO A 107 -2.09 -11.95 9.78
N ILE A 108 -1.68 -10.90 10.47
CA ILE A 108 -0.32 -10.70 11.00
C ILE A 108 -0.44 -10.52 12.52
N ALA A 109 0.48 -11.11 13.24
CA ALA A 109 0.51 -11.03 14.71
C ALA A 109 0.73 -9.60 15.19
N ASP A 110 0.21 -9.29 16.38
CA ASP A 110 0.40 -8.00 17.02
C ASP A 110 1.89 -7.75 17.33
N ASN A 111 2.32 -6.49 17.22
CA ASN A 111 3.68 -6.06 17.56
C ASN A 111 4.79 -6.93 16.95
N SER A 112 4.63 -7.35 15.70
CA SER A 112 5.56 -8.27 15.03
C SER A 112 6.33 -7.66 13.87
N VAL A 113 5.91 -6.49 13.37
CA VAL A 113 6.45 -5.83 12.17
C VAL A 113 7.31 -4.64 12.57
N ASP A 114 8.51 -4.52 12.02
CA ASP A 114 9.39 -3.37 12.24
C ASP A 114 9.12 -2.24 11.25
N VAL A 115 8.82 -2.60 9.99
CA VAL A 115 8.51 -1.66 8.90
C VAL A 115 7.26 -2.12 8.19
N LEU A 116 6.25 -1.27 8.11
CA LEU A 116 5.10 -1.42 7.25
C LEU A 116 5.20 -0.40 6.12
N TYR A 117 5.22 -0.91 4.92
CA TYR A 117 5.28 -0.13 3.68
C TYR A 117 3.99 -0.32 2.89
N SER A 118 3.43 0.76 2.33
CA SER A 118 2.23 0.71 1.49
C SER A 118 2.27 1.83 0.45
N ASN A 119 2.44 1.48 -0.81
CA ASN A 119 2.54 2.45 -1.90
C ASN A 119 1.28 2.43 -2.76
N LEU A 120 0.58 3.57 -2.82
CA LEU A 120 -0.63 3.78 -3.64
C LEU A 120 -1.65 2.63 -3.51
N CYS A 121 -1.93 2.23 -2.27
CA CYS A 121 -2.92 1.22 -1.92
C CYS A 121 -4.13 1.84 -1.18
N LEU A 122 -3.88 2.82 -0.31
CA LEU A 122 -4.87 3.32 0.65
C LEU A 122 -6.01 4.12 0.01
N GLN A 123 -5.85 4.60 -1.23
CA GLN A 123 -6.94 5.23 -1.99
C GLN A 123 -8.11 4.29 -2.31
N TRP A 124 -7.91 2.99 -2.14
CA TRP A 124 -8.94 1.96 -2.35
C TRP A 124 -9.66 1.57 -1.06
N VAL A 125 -9.34 2.24 0.04
CA VAL A 125 -9.89 1.96 1.36
C VAL A 125 -10.82 3.10 1.79
N GLU A 126 -12.03 2.74 2.24
CA GLU A 126 -13.01 3.72 2.73
C GLU A 126 -12.79 4.06 4.20
N ASP A 127 -12.57 3.05 5.03
CA ASP A 127 -12.37 3.19 6.47
C ASP A 127 -10.88 3.25 6.81
N LEU A 128 -10.25 4.40 6.56
CA LEU A 128 -8.85 4.64 6.89
C LEU A 128 -8.56 4.48 8.39
N PRO A 129 -9.40 4.98 9.34
CA PRO A 129 -9.17 4.77 10.76
C PRO A 129 -9.05 3.29 11.14
N ALA A 130 -9.95 2.44 10.64
CA ALA A 130 -9.88 0.99 10.92
C ALA A 130 -8.62 0.34 10.34
N VAL A 131 -8.21 0.72 9.13
CA VAL A 131 -6.98 0.21 8.51
C VAL A 131 -5.75 0.67 9.28
N PHE A 132 -5.67 1.94 9.67
CA PHE A 132 -4.55 2.44 10.46
C PHE A 132 -4.50 1.82 11.87
N ALA A 133 -5.64 1.55 12.50
CA ALA A 133 -5.67 0.78 13.75
C ALA A 133 -5.09 -0.64 13.55
N GLY A 134 -5.41 -1.29 12.43
CA GLY A 134 -4.83 -2.57 12.04
C GLY A 134 -3.31 -2.49 11.79
N PHE A 135 -2.85 -1.45 11.12
CA PHE A 135 -1.42 -1.19 10.89
C PHE A 135 -0.68 -0.93 12.21
N ARG A 136 -1.28 -0.12 13.09
CA ARG A 136 -0.70 0.15 14.41
C ARG A 136 -0.63 -1.10 15.28
N ARG A 137 -1.63 -1.97 15.21
CA ARG A 137 -1.67 -3.25 15.93
C ARG A 137 -0.49 -4.15 15.57
N VAL A 138 -0.20 -4.30 14.28
CA VAL A 138 0.87 -5.21 13.83
C VAL A 138 2.27 -4.63 13.98
N LEU A 139 2.42 -3.29 13.97
CA LEU A 139 3.70 -2.63 14.16
C LEU A 139 4.20 -2.75 15.59
N LYS A 140 5.47 -3.10 15.75
CA LYS A 140 6.17 -3.03 17.03
C LYS A 140 6.16 -1.60 17.59
N PRO A 141 6.31 -1.41 18.92
CA PRO A 141 6.62 -0.11 19.48
C PRO A 141 7.88 0.47 18.80
N GLY A 142 7.78 1.70 18.29
CA GLY A 142 8.88 2.34 17.51
C GLY A 142 9.05 1.81 16.08
N GLY A 143 8.13 0.96 15.61
CA GLY A 143 8.09 0.54 14.20
C GLY A 143 7.72 1.69 13.27
N LEU A 144 8.17 1.62 12.03
CA LEU A 144 8.00 2.65 11.00
C LEU A 144 6.85 2.30 10.06
N LEU A 145 5.92 3.24 9.86
CA LEU A 145 4.94 3.22 8.78
C LEU A 145 5.41 4.16 7.67
N LEU A 146 5.52 3.63 6.45
CA LEU A 146 5.69 4.42 5.23
C LEU A 146 4.52 4.13 4.29
N CYS A 147 3.77 5.16 3.95
CA CYS A 147 2.66 5.01 3.01
C CYS A 147 2.55 6.20 2.06
N SER A 148 2.05 5.92 0.88
CA SER A 148 1.64 6.94 -0.10
C SER A 148 0.21 6.71 -0.53
N THR A 149 -0.48 7.79 -0.87
CA THR A 149 -1.83 7.79 -1.40
C THR A 149 -2.01 8.96 -2.35
N PHE A 150 -3.12 9.01 -3.07
CA PHE A 150 -3.48 10.17 -3.87
C PHE A 150 -4.10 11.28 -3.02
N GLY A 151 -3.74 12.52 -3.32
CA GLY A 151 -4.31 13.70 -2.71
C GLY A 151 -5.58 14.19 -3.42
N PRO A 152 -6.30 15.17 -2.84
CA PRO A 152 -7.60 15.62 -3.33
C PRO A 152 -7.56 16.25 -4.73
N GLU A 153 -6.42 16.78 -5.15
CA GLU A 153 -6.22 17.38 -6.48
C GLU A 153 -5.85 16.37 -7.56
N THR A 154 -5.58 15.12 -7.19
CA THR A 154 -5.23 14.07 -8.15
C THR A 154 -6.40 13.84 -9.11
N LEU A 155 -6.10 13.86 -10.42
CA LEU A 155 -7.07 13.71 -11.52
C LEU A 155 -8.17 14.77 -11.52
N ILE A 156 -7.91 15.99 -11.03
CA ILE A 156 -8.90 17.06 -10.99
C ILE A 156 -9.37 17.44 -12.40
N GLU A 157 -8.46 17.54 -13.38
CA GLU A 157 -8.79 17.87 -14.77
C GLU A 157 -9.67 16.78 -15.40
N LEU A 158 -9.39 15.52 -15.10
CA LEU A 158 -10.20 14.41 -15.59
C LEU A 158 -11.61 14.43 -14.96
N ARG A 159 -11.70 14.72 -13.67
CA ARG A 159 -12.97 14.87 -12.96
C ARG A 159 -13.79 16.02 -13.53
N ASP A 160 -13.16 17.17 -13.78
CA ASP A 160 -13.81 18.33 -14.35
C ASP A 160 -14.28 18.09 -15.79
N ALA A 161 -13.51 17.35 -16.57
CA ALA A 161 -13.90 16.97 -17.94
C ALA A 161 -15.12 16.03 -17.92
N PHE A 162 -15.16 15.02 -17.05
CA PHE A 162 -16.32 14.15 -16.92
C PHE A 162 -17.57 14.87 -16.40
N ALA A 163 -17.41 15.83 -15.48
CA ALA A 163 -18.52 16.63 -14.97
C ALA A 163 -19.23 17.47 -16.05
N GLN A 164 -18.58 17.76 -17.18
CA GLN A 164 -19.17 18.40 -18.33
C GLN A 164 -19.98 17.41 -19.21
N ALA A 165 -19.71 16.13 -19.11
CA ALA A 165 -20.35 15.09 -19.91
C ALA A 165 -21.63 14.54 -19.27
N ASP A 166 -21.56 14.25 -17.96
CA ASP A 166 -22.70 13.73 -17.18
C ASP A 166 -22.51 13.95 -15.68
N GLU A 167 -23.51 13.58 -14.86
CA GLU A 167 -23.49 13.73 -13.40
C GLU A 167 -22.91 12.49 -12.68
N ALA A 168 -22.49 11.46 -13.41
CA ALA A 168 -21.99 10.24 -12.78
C ALA A 168 -20.56 10.44 -12.22
N PRO A 169 -20.22 9.85 -11.07
CA PRO A 169 -18.88 9.92 -10.51
C PRO A 169 -17.91 8.98 -11.25
N HIS A 170 -17.19 9.50 -12.24
CA HIS A 170 -16.20 8.75 -13.02
C HIS A 170 -14.82 8.66 -12.35
N VAL A 171 -14.53 9.57 -11.42
CA VAL A 171 -13.25 9.64 -10.70
C VAL A 171 -13.53 9.65 -9.20
N SER A 172 -12.80 8.82 -8.47
CA SER A 172 -12.88 8.77 -7.01
C SER A 172 -12.46 10.08 -6.38
N ARG A 173 -13.09 10.43 -5.27
CA ARG A 173 -12.63 11.53 -4.41
C ARG A 173 -11.62 10.96 -3.44
N PHE A 174 -10.44 11.60 -3.42
CA PHE A 174 -9.40 11.26 -2.45
C PHE A 174 -9.53 12.15 -1.21
N PRO A 175 -9.22 11.63 -0.01
CA PRO A 175 -9.36 12.40 1.23
C PRO A 175 -8.39 13.58 1.25
N PRO A 176 -8.75 14.71 1.88
CA PRO A 176 -7.84 15.79 2.19
C PRO A 176 -6.66 15.29 3.04
N ILE A 177 -5.48 15.89 2.85
CA ILE A 177 -4.27 15.53 3.59
C ILE A 177 -4.48 15.63 5.11
N ALA A 178 -5.19 16.65 5.58
CA ALA A 178 -5.52 16.82 6.99
C ALA A 178 -6.33 15.63 7.54
N GLN A 179 -7.37 15.18 6.81
CA GLN A 179 -8.17 14.02 7.20
C GLN A 179 -7.34 12.72 7.27
N PHE A 180 -6.39 12.56 6.35
CA PHE A 180 -5.48 11.43 6.36
C PHE A 180 -4.54 11.47 7.58
N GLY A 181 -3.99 12.65 7.89
CA GLY A 181 -3.18 12.88 9.09
C GLY A 181 -3.94 12.65 10.38
N ASP A 182 -5.17 13.16 10.47
CA ASP A 182 -6.06 12.96 11.64
C ASP A 182 -6.36 11.48 11.88
N ALA A 183 -6.59 10.72 10.80
CA ALA A 183 -6.81 9.28 10.89
C ALA A 183 -5.58 8.53 11.41
N LEU A 184 -4.36 8.91 10.99
CA LEU A 184 -3.11 8.39 11.52
C LEU A 184 -2.94 8.69 13.01
N MET A 185 -3.13 9.96 13.41
CA MET A 185 -3.02 10.38 14.81
C MET A 185 -4.04 9.66 15.69
N SER A 186 -5.27 9.53 15.24
CA SER A 186 -6.35 8.82 15.95
C SER A 186 -6.04 7.33 16.15
N ALA A 187 -5.31 6.72 15.23
CA ALA A 187 -4.85 5.34 15.34
C ALA A 187 -3.59 5.18 16.25
N GLY A 188 -3.06 6.28 16.79
CA GLY A 188 -1.92 6.27 17.72
C GLY A 188 -0.54 6.34 17.05
N PHE A 189 -0.48 6.73 15.77
CA PHE A 189 0.78 7.11 15.14
C PHE A 189 1.23 8.49 15.66
N ARG A 190 2.53 8.70 15.71
CA ARG A 190 3.15 9.95 16.17
C ARG A 190 4.03 10.50 15.07
N ASP A 191 4.17 11.83 15.07
CA ASP A 191 5.08 12.56 14.19
C ASP A 191 4.92 12.18 12.70
N PRO A 192 3.69 12.25 12.12
CA PRO A 192 3.54 12.05 10.69
C PRO A 192 4.23 13.20 9.94
N VAL A 193 5.09 12.86 8.98
CA VAL A 193 5.87 13.79 8.14
C VAL A 193 5.56 13.58 6.68
#